data_65f5e90ba2db7403dca0138ccdbf1f42
#
_entry.id   65f5e90ba2db7403dca0138ccdbf1f42
#
_cell.length_a   1.000
_cell.length_b   1.000
_cell.length_c   1.000
_cell.angle_alpha   90.00
_cell.angle_beta   90.00
_cell.angle_gamma   90.00
#
_symmetry.space_group_name_H-M   'P 1'
#
loop_
_entity.id
_entity.type
_entity.pdbx_description
1 polymer ?
#
loop_
_entity_poly.entity_id
_entity_poly.type
_entity_poly.pdbx_seq_one_letter_code
_entity_poly.pdbx_strand_id
1 'polypeptide(L)'
;MSYVLVLNSGSSSIKFQIVDPEASASDTPFVSGLVEQIGEPKGNIRIQIEGREVGSTMPIRDHRGGLQLAIAMLDANGVGPTQMHIIA
;
A
#
# COMPACT_ATOMS: atom_id res chain seq x y z
N MET A 1 -10.46 -0.74 16.16
CA MET A 1 -11.10 -0.97 14.86
C MET A 1 -10.10 -1.61 13.91
N SER A 2 -10.50 -2.65 13.21
CA SER A 2 -9.61 -3.38 12.31
C SER A 2 -9.85 -2.97 10.87
N TYR A 3 -8.78 -2.76 10.13
CA TYR A 3 -8.84 -2.51 8.69
C TYR A 3 -8.35 -3.74 7.94
N VAL A 4 -8.79 -3.89 6.71
CA VAL A 4 -8.39 -4.99 5.85
C VAL A 4 -7.44 -4.46 4.79
N LEU A 5 -6.26 -5.08 4.70
CA LEU A 5 -5.29 -4.80 3.64
C LEU A 5 -5.51 -5.79 2.51
N VAL A 6 -5.88 -5.28 1.35
CA VAL A 6 -6.12 -6.09 0.15
C VAL A 6 -4.95 -5.88 -0.79
N LEU A 7 -4.29 -6.98 -1.17
CA LEU A 7 -3.13 -6.94 -2.05
C LEU A 7 -3.45 -7.58 -3.39
N ASN A 8 -2.93 -6.97 -4.45
CA ASN A 8 -3.00 -7.52 -5.79
C ASN A 8 -1.63 -7.30 -6.44
N SER A 9 -0.90 -8.36 -6.70
CA SER A 9 0.45 -8.26 -7.24
C SER A 9 0.51 -8.68 -8.70
N GLY A 10 1.20 -7.87 -9.51
CA GLY A 10 1.55 -8.20 -10.88
C GLY A 10 3.01 -8.61 -10.98
N SER A 11 3.49 -8.78 -12.20
CA SER A 11 4.88 -9.22 -12.44
C SER A 11 5.91 -8.20 -11.94
N SER A 12 5.62 -6.92 -12.02
CA SER A 12 6.53 -5.86 -11.60
C SER A 12 5.85 -4.78 -10.80
N SER A 13 4.69 -5.10 -10.20
CA SER A 13 3.92 -4.12 -9.45
C SER A 13 3.16 -4.76 -8.31
N ILE A 14 2.79 -3.92 -7.33
CA ILE A 14 1.88 -4.29 -6.25
C ILE A 14 0.86 -3.17 -6.14
N LYS A 15 -0.41 -3.53 -6.17
CA LYS A 15 -1.50 -2.60 -5.90
C LYS A 15 -2.14 -3.02 -4.58
N PHE A 16 -2.36 -2.07 -3.71
CA PHE A 16 -2.96 -2.39 -2.41
C PHE A 16 -3.98 -1.35 -2.00
N GLN A 17 -4.91 -1.77 -1.17
CA GLN A 17 -5.92 -0.91 -0.59
C GLN A 17 -6.13 -1.31 0.87
N ILE A 18 -6.41 -0.32 1.70
CA ILE A 18 -6.80 -0.58 3.08
C ILE A 18 -8.23 -0.10 3.20
N VAL A 19 -9.12 -1.01 3.55
CA VAL A 19 -10.55 -0.74 3.61
C VAL A 19 -11.08 -1.03 5.01
N ASP A 20 -12.14 -0.30 5.38
CA ASP A 20 -12.88 -0.59 6.58
C ASP A 20 -13.99 -1.58 6.20
N PRO A 21 -13.97 -2.82 6.71
CA PRO A 21 -14.97 -3.81 6.33
C PRO A 21 -16.38 -3.46 6.78
N GLU A 22 -16.52 -2.52 7.71
CA GLU A 22 -17.82 -2.05 8.16
C GLU A 22 -18.34 -0.86 7.36
N ALA A 23 -17.52 -0.29 6.48
CA ALA A 23 -17.93 0.81 5.63
C ALA A 23 -18.85 0.30 4.52
N SER A 24 -19.66 1.21 3.98
CA SER A 24 -20.54 0.85 2.87
C SER A 24 -19.70 0.59 1.62
N ALA A 25 -20.22 -0.24 0.72
CA ALA A 25 -19.53 -0.64 -0.50
C ALA A 25 -19.22 0.55 -1.44
N SER A 26 -19.94 1.65 -1.28
CA SER A 26 -19.72 2.85 -2.08
C SER A 26 -18.62 3.76 -1.55
N ASP A 27 -18.11 3.48 -0.35
CA ASP A 27 -17.09 4.31 0.24
C ASP A 27 -15.74 4.06 -0.43
N THR A 28 -14.95 5.14 -0.54
CA THR A 28 -13.59 5.02 -1.06
C THR A 28 -12.71 4.33 -0.03
N PRO A 29 -11.66 3.61 -0.47
CA PRO A 29 -10.71 3.03 0.47
C PRO A 29 -10.08 4.11 1.34
N PHE A 30 -9.82 3.77 2.60
CA PHE A 30 -9.08 4.63 3.52
C PHE A 30 -7.67 4.92 2.98
N VAL A 31 -7.04 3.90 2.42
CA VAL A 31 -5.71 4.01 1.81
C VAL A 31 -5.74 3.25 0.49
N SER A 32 -5.08 3.80 -0.52
CA SER A 32 -4.78 3.07 -1.74
C SER A 32 -3.34 3.33 -2.13
N GLY A 33 -2.67 2.31 -2.66
CA GLY A 33 -1.28 2.44 -3.01
C GLY A 33 -0.90 1.62 -4.22
N LEU A 34 0.19 2.04 -4.84
CA LEU A 34 0.72 1.38 -6.02
C LEU A 34 2.24 1.41 -5.96
N VAL A 35 2.84 0.23 -6.08
CA VAL A 35 4.28 0.07 -6.22
C VAL A 35 4.53 -0.39 -7.64
N GLU A 36 5.37 0.30 -8.38
CA GLU A 36 5.62 0.02 -9.79
C GLU A 36 7.10 -0.11 -10.08
N GLN A 37 7.43 -0.69 -11.23
CA GLN A 37 8.79 -0.84 -11.72
C GLN A 37 9.68 -1.58 -10.73
N ILE A 38 9.13 -2.61 -10.11
CA ILE A 38 9.87 -3.48 -9.21
C ILE A 38 10.92 -4.24 -10.02
N GLY A 39 12.15 -4.25 -9.52
CA GLY A 39 13.28 -4.89 -10.20
C GLY A 39 14.03 -3.98 -11.15
N GLU A 40 13.57 -2.75 -11.36
CA GLU A 40 14.23 -1.78 -12.22
C GLU A 40 15.04 -0.78 -11.38
N PRO A 41 15.99 -0.05 -12.01
CA PRO A 41 16.80 0.92 -11.27
C PRO A 41 16.00 2.02 -10.58
N LYS A 42 14.83 2.35 -11.11
CA LYS A 42 13.94 3.35 -10.51
C LYS A 42 12.58 2.72 -10.26
N GLY A 43 12.38 2.25 -9.05
CA GLY A 43 11.06 1.85 -8.60
C GLY A 43 10.27 3.08 -8.16
N ASN A 44 8.96 2.95 -8.13
CA ASN A 44 8.07 4.05 -7.76
C ASN A 44 7.00 3.54 -6.80
N ILE A 45 6.76 4.29 -5.75
CA ILE A 45 5.68 3.99 -4.81
C ILE A 45 4.86 5.26 -4.59
N ARG A 46 3.53 5.12 -4.67
CA ARG A 46 2.59 6.20 -4.40
C ARG A 46 1.49 5.67 -3.51
N ILE A 47 1.20 6.41 -2.46
CA ILE A 47 0.16 6.02 -1.50
C ILE A 47 -0.75 7.21 -1.26
N GLN A 48 -2.05 6.99 -1.36
CA GLN A 48 -3.05 7.98 -0.99
C GLN A 48 -3.66 7.60 0.35
N ILE A 49 -3.59 8.52 1.31
CA ILE A 49 -4.13 8.34 2.65
C ILE A 49 -5.06 9.51 2.94
N GLU A 50 -6.37 9.25 2.97
CA GLU A 50 -7.39 10.26 3.28
C GLU A 50 -7.22 11.56 2.48
N GLY A 51 -7.02 11.44 1.17
CA GLY A 51 -6.89 12.61 0.31
C GLY A 51 -5.49 13.20 0.22
N ARG A 52 -4.54 12.69 0.99
CA ARG A 52 -3.14 13.08 0.87
C ARG A 52 -2.38 12.05 0.05
N GLU A 53 -1.44 12.50 -0.74
CA GLU A 53 -0.59 11.59 -1.49
C GLU A 53 0.84 11.70 -0.98
N VAL A 54 1.44 10.54 -0.73
CA VAL A 54 2.86 10.42 -0.41
C VAL A 54 3.49 9.48 -1.41
N GLY A 55 4.73 9.73 -1.77
CA GLY A 55 5.39 8.89 -2.74
C GLY A 55 6.90 9.00 -2.66
N SER A 56 7.56 8.07 -3.32
CA SER A 56 9.02 8.04 -3.37
C SER A 56 9.46 7.29 -4.61
N THR A 57 10.65 7.63 -5.11
CA THR A 57 11.28 6.92 -6.20
C THR A 57 12.61 6.39 -5.70
N MET A 58 12.80 5.09 -5.79
CA MET A 58 14.03 4.44 -5.34
C MET A 58 14.10 3.04 -5.95
N PRO A 59 15.27 2.41 -5.99
CA PRO A 59 15.35 1.03 -6.43
C PRO A 59 14.52 0.13 -5.52
N ILE A 60 13.63 -0.67 -6.11
CA ILE A 60 12.83 -1.66 -5.40
C ILE A 60 13.23 -3.00 -5.99
N ARG A 61 13.92 -3.81 -5.19
CA ARG A 61 14.57 -5.02 -5.69
C ARG A 61 13.56 -6.10 -6.09
N ASP A 62 12.56 -6.29 -5.27
CA ASP A 62 11.57 -7.36 -5.44
C ASP A 62 10.26 -6.97 -4.78
N HIS A 63 9.26 -7.85 -4.91
CA HIS A 63 7.94 -7.61 -4.33
C HIS A 63 7.99 -7.50 -2.81
N ARG A 64 8.82 -8.32 -2.17
CA ARG A 64 8.96 -8.29 -0.72
C ARG A 64 9.50 -6.92 -0.26
N GLY A 65 10.52 -6.42 -0.94
CA GLY A 65 11.06 -5.10 -0.64
C GLY A 65 10.06 -3.99 -0.87
N GLY A 66 9.26 -4.09 -1.94
CA GLY A 66 8.21 -3.13 -2.23
C GLY A 66 7.13 -3.12 -1.15
N LEU A 67 6.72 -4.29 -0.69
CA LEU A 67 5.72 -4.39 0.36
C LEU A 67 6.25 -3.86 1.69
N GLN A 68 7.50 -4.17 2.02
CA GLN A 68 8.12 -3.64 3.24
C GLN A 68 8.20 -2.12 3.22
N LEU A 69 8.55 -1.56 2.08
CA LEU A 69 8.59 -0.10 1.92
C LEU A 69 7.19 0.50 2.09
N ALA A 70 6.18 -0.11 1.50
CA ALA A 70 4.81 0.36 1.62
C ALA A 70 4.36 0.36 3.09
N ILE A 71 4.62 -0.72 3.80
CA ILE A 71 4.25 -0.83 5.21
C ILE A 71 4.98 0.22 6.05
N ALA A 72 6.27 0.43 5.77
CA ALA A 72 7.05 1.43 6.50
C ALA A 72 6.50 2.85 6.26
N MET A 73 6.11 3.16 5.03
CA MET A 73 5.53 4.46 4.72
C MET A 73 4.17 4.65 5.37
N LEU A 74 3.35 3.60 5.41
CA LEU A 74 2.07 3.65 6.10
C LEU A 74 2.27 3.86 7.60
N ASP A 75 3.20 3.15 8.20
CA ASP A 75 3.50 3.28 9.62
C ASP A 75 3.97 4.71 9.95
N ALA A 76 4.81 5.28 9.10
CA ALA A 76 5.28 6.65 9.27
C ALA A 76 4.14 7.68 9.18
N ASN A 77 3.03 7.32 8.56
CA ASN A 77 1.86 8.18 8.41
C ASN A 77 0.70 7.78 9.33
N GLY A 78 1.00 7.00 10.37
CA GLY A 78 0.02 6.67 11.40
C GLY A 78 -0.85 5.45 11.12
N VAL A 79 -0.53 4.68 10.08
CA VAL A 79 -1.28 3.48 9.74
C VAL A 79 -0.39 2.27 10.00
N GLY A 80 -0.35 1.84 11.24
CA GLY A 80 0.53 0.74 11.65
C GLY A 80 -0.04 -0.63 11.34
N PRO A 81 0.83 -1.65 11.23
CA PRO A 81 0.41 -3.01 10.87
C PRO A 81 -0.47 -3.68 11.93
N THR A 82 -0.45 -3.21 13.18
CA THR A 82 -1.31 -3.74 14.23
C THR A 82 -2.78 -3.41 14.02
N GLN A 83 -3.07 -2.48 13.11
CA GLN A 83 -4.44 -2.05 12.82
C GLN A 83 -5.01 -2.75 11.59
N MET A 84 -4.25 -3.67 11.00
CA MET A 84 -4.62 -4.29 9.72
C MET A 84 -4.67 -5.81 9.82
N HIS A 85 -5.61 -6.37 9.04
CA HIS A 85 -5.60 -7.81 8.69
C HIS A 85 -5.25 -7.89 7.21
N ILE A 86 -4.38 -8.83 6.85
CA ILE A 86 -3.89 -8.94 5.47
C ILE A 86 -4.69 -10.01 4.75
N ILE A 87 -5.27 -9.62 3.60
CA ILE A 87 -5.92 -10.53 2.67
C ILE A 87 -5.25 -10.36 1.32
N ALA A 88 -4.71 -11.45 0.81
CA ALA A 88 -4.02 -11.44 -0.49
C ALA A 88 -5.00 -11.60 -1.65
#